data_9827b333ae0ca5aa69c9c2123295ef63
#
_entry.id   9827b333ae0ca5aa69c9c2123295ef63
#
_cell.length_a   1.000
_cell.length_b   1.000
_cell.length_c   1.000
_cell.angle_alpha   90.00
_cell.angle_beta   90.00
_cell.angle_gamma   90.00
#
_symmetry.space_group_name_H-M   'P 1'
#
loop_
_entity.id
_entity.type
_entity.pdbx_description
1 polymer ?
#
loop_
_entity_poly.entity_id
_entity_poly.type
_entity_poly.pdbx_seq_one_letter_code
_entity_poly.pdbx_strand_id
1 'polypeptide(L)'
;MGICEQVTLVCQKPDIHTKIIRVSHKTGRINQRVAHLKGKGRDARYLGFFECFNAGDYYEAHDVLEDLWLESRGLPDADFYKALIQLAGGFVHLTIHDNPKWPAAGSRLRPAHILLSKARAYLEMYPDFHHGLDLTVTLGLIDQWCAHLEKGGFKVNPLPMVTAPNLSVD
;
A
#
# COMPACT_ATOMS: atom_id res chain seq x y z
N MET A 1 -30.46 31.48 61.38
CA MET A 1 -30.64 30.08 60.82
C MET A 1 -30.53 30.17 59.32
N GLY A 2 -29.32 29.96 58.80
CA GLY A 2 -29.05 29.98 57.36
C GLY A 2 -28.70 28.57 56.91
N ILE A 3 -29.46 28.01 55.99
CA ILE A 3 -29.26 26.68 55.43
C ILE A 3 -28.26 26.83 54.25
N CYS A 4 -27.11 26.20 54.42
CA CYS A 4 -26.06 26.16 53.43
C CYS A 4 -26.40 25.02 52.44
N GLU A 5 -26.84 25.34 51.21
CA GLU A 5 -27.06 24.41 50.14
C GLU A 5 -25.71 24.06 49.47
N GLN A 6 -25.25 22.83 49.67
CA GLN A 6 -24.07 22.31 48.97
C GLN A 6 -24.46 21.96 47.55
N VAL A 7 -23.98 22.75 46.55
CA VAL A 7 -24.04 22.39 45.14
C VAL A 7 -22.91 21.43 44.85
N THR A 8 -23.26 20.15 44.66
CA THR A 8 -22.32 19.13 44.20
C THR A 8 -22.06 19.31 42.70
N LEU A 9 -20.91 19.88 42.36
CA LEU A 9 -20.45 19.93 40.96
C LEU A 9 -20.05 18.52 40.51
N VAL A 10 -20.90 17.89 39.70
CA VAL A 10 -20.56 16.67 38.97
C VAL A 10 -19.64 17.06 37.80
N CYS A 11 -18.38 16.83 37.99
CA CYS A 11 -17.38 17.00 36.94
C CYS A 11 -17.56 15.88 35.90
N GLN A 12 -18.33 16.15 34.84
CA GLN A 12 -18.40 15.28 33.68
C GLN A 12 -17.07 15.40 32.93
N LYS A 13 -16.31 14.29 32.89
CA LYS A 13 -15.15 14.15 32.01
C LYS A 13 -15.64 14.19 30.59
N PRO A 14 -15.08 15.02 29.69
CA PRO A 14 -15.39 14.91 28.27
C PRO A 14 -14.80 13.62 27.73
N ASP A 15 -15.63 12.81 27.05
CA ASP A 15 -15.21 11.68 26.24
C ASP A 15 -14.40 12.20 25.05
N ILE A 16 -13.07 12.26 25.23
CA ILE A 16 -12.16 12.67 24.16
C ILE A 16 -11.62 11.41 23.49
N HIS A 17 -12.41 10.80 22.64
CA HIS A 17 -11.91 10.00 21.52
C HIS A 17 -11.93 10.82 20.22
N THR A 18 -11.49 12.06 20.29
CA THR A 18 -11.12 12.80 19.09
C THR A 18 -9.75 12.32 18.65
N LYS A 19 -9.72 11.31 17.78
CA LYS A 19 -8.51 10.86 17.08
C LYS A 19 -8.00 12.07 16.29
N ILE A 20 -6.99 12.77 16.83
CA ILE A 20 -6.32 13.86 16.10
C ILE A 20 -5.62 13.20 14.92
N ILE A 21 -6.27 13.23 13.75
CA ILE A 21 -5.65 12.84 12.49
C ILE A 21 -4.61 13.93 12.20
N ARG A 22 -3.35 13.64 12.47
CA ARG A 22 -2.24 14.47 12.00
C ARG A 22 -2.20 14.33 10.48
N VAL A 23 -2.84 15.25 9.78
CA VAL A 23 -2.71 15.38 8.33
C VAL A 23 -1.25 15.77 8.06
N SER A 24 -0.44 14.82 7.60
CA SER A 24 0.93 15.08 7.18
C SER A 24 0.91 15.79 5.81
N HIS A 25 1.99 16.48 5.44
CA HIS A 25 2.13 17.02 4.07
C HIS A 25 1.98 15.92 3.00
N LYS A 26 2.36 14.69 3.32
CA LYS A 26 2.17 13.49 2.48
C LYS A 26 0.69 13.22 2.25
N THR A 27 -0.16 13.20 3.28
CA THR A 27 -1.61 12.97 3.19
C THR A 27 -2.30 14.02 2.31
N GLY A 28 -1.90 15.29 2.39
CA GLY A 28 -2.42 16.36 1.52
C GLY A 28 -2.14 16.09 0.03
N ARG A 29 -0.92 15.70 -0.31
CA ARG A 29 -0.50 15.33 -1.68
C ARG A 29 -1.27 14.12 -2.19
N ILE A 30 -1.41 13.07 -1.36
CA ILE A 30 -2.17 11.86 -1.69
C ILE A 30 -3.64 12.20 -1.98
N ASN A 31 -4.29 12.96 -1.11
CA ASN A 31 -5.69 13.36 -1.28
C ASN A 31 -5.92 14.12 -2.59
N GLN A 32 -4.99 14.99 -2.99
CA GLN A 32 -5.04 15.69 -4.26
C GLN A 32 -4.87 14.73 -5.45
N ARG A 33 -3.92 13.79 -5.36
CA ARG A 33 -3.63 12.80 -6.41
C ARG A 33 -4.85 11.94 -6.73
N VAL A 34 -5.60 11.51 -5.70
CA VAL A 34 -6.74 10.60 -5.85
C VAL A 34 -8.11 11.30 -5.85
N ALA A 35 -8.15 12.64 -5.89
CA ALA A 35 -9.39 13.41 -5.78
C ALA A 35 -10.43 13.04 -6.86
N HIS A 36 -9.98 12.77 -8.08
CA HIS A 36 -10.81 12.40 -9.23
C HIS A 36 -11.42 10.98 -9.13
N LEU A 37 -10.97 10.17 -8.16
CA LEU A 37 -11.46 8.81 -7.90
C LEU A 37 -12.52 8.77 -6.80
N LYS A 38 -12.77 9.89 -6.11
CA LYS A 38 -13.79 9.96 -5.06
C LYS A 38 -15.17 9.67 -5.64
N GLY A 39 -15.95 8.86 -4.90
CA GLY A 39 -17.31 8.51 -5.29
C GLY A 39 -17.43 7.37 -6.32
N LYS A 40 -16.35 6.72 -6.71
CA LYS A 40 -16.35 5.59 -7.65
C LYS A 40 -16.60 4.21 -7.00
N GLY A 41 -17.32 4.18 -5.88
CA GLY A 41 -17.77 2.94 -5.24
C GLY A 41 -16.75 2.25 -4.33
N ARG A 42 -15.47 2.66 -4.37
CA ARG A 42 -14.38 2.15 -3.53
C ARG A 42 -13.57 3.31 -2.93
N ASP A 43 -12.71 3.03 -1.97
CA ASP A 43 -11.78 4.04 -1.45
C ASP A 43 -10.89 4.58 -2.57
N ALA A 44 -10.81 5.90 -2.68
CA ALA A 44 -10.06 6.56 -3.75
C ALA A 44 -8.56 6.22 -3.72
N ARG A 45 -7.99 5.94 -2.54
CA ARG A 45 -6.59 5.53 -2.37
C ARG A 45 -6.38 4.10 -2.88
N TYR A 46 -7.36 3.23 -2.69
CA TYR A 46 -7.32 1.88 -3.25
C TYR A 46 -7.32 1.91 -4.78
N LEU A 47 -8.23 2.68 -5.39
CA LEU A 47 -8.25 2.86 -6.86
C LEU A 47 -6.99 3.56 -7.37
N GLY A 48 -6.50 4.57 -6.63
CA GLY A 48 -5.29 5.31 -6.96
C GLY A 48 -4.02 4.43 -6.97
N PHE A 49 -3.99 3.39 -6.13
CA PHE A 49 -2.92 2.39 -6.19
C PHE A 49 -2.80 1.78 -7.58
N PHE A 50 -3.91 1.32 -8.17
CA PHE A 50 -3.88 0.68 -9.49
C PHE A 50 -3.52 1.66 -10.60
N GLU A 51 -4.05 2.88 -10.56
CA GLU A 51 -3.65 3.91 -11.52
C GLU A 51 -2.14 4.18 -11.50
N CYS A 52 -1.57 4.37 -10.31
CA CYS A 52 -0.14 4.62 -10.17
C CYS A 52 0.69 3.38 -10.55
N PHE A 53 0.28 2.19 -10.08
CA PHE A 53 0.99 0.95 -10.35
C PHE A 53 1.06 0.65 -11.86
N ASN A 54 -0.08 0.76 -12.55
CA ASN A 54 -0.19 0.51 -13.98
C ASN A 54 0.53 1.57 -14.83
N ALA A 55 0.71 2.78 -14.29
CA ALA A 55 1.53 3.82 -14.90
C ALA A 55 3.04 3.62 -14.70
N GLY A 56 3.46 2.62 -13.89
CA GLY A 56 4.86 2.41 -13.51
C GLY A 56 5.34 3.34 -12.38
N ASP A 57 4.44 4.15 -11.82
CA ASP A 57 4.70 5.05 -10.68
C ASP A 57 4.66 4.27 -9.36
N TYR A 58 5.48 3.21 -9.24
CA TYR A 58 5.42 2.24 -8.13
C TYR A 58 5.64 2.88 -6.75
N TYR A 59 6.47 3.90 -6.66
CA TYR A 59 6.68 4.64 -5.41
C TYR A 59 5.41 5.38 -4.99
N GLU A 60 4.72 6.02 -5.94
CA GLU A 60 3.45 6.70 -5.68
C GLU A 60 2.34 5.69 -5.33
N ALA A 61 2.30 4.54 -6.00
CA ALA A 61 1.37 3.46 -5.68
C ALA A 61 1.53 3.00 -4.22
N HIS A 62 2.79 2.75 -3.80
CA HIS A 62 3.11 2.43 -2.42
C HIS A 62 2.57 3.48 -1.45
N ASP A 63 2.89 4.76 -1.71
CA ASP A 63 2.56 5.88 -0.82
C ASP A 63 1.06 6.11 -0.69
N VAL A 64 0.33 6.02 -1.81
CA VAL A 64 -1.14 6.21 -1.84
C VAL A 64 -1.84 5.15 -0.99
N LEU A 65 -1.42 3.90 -1.11
CA LEU A 65 -2.07 2.81 -0.39
C LEU A 65 -1.63 2.71 1.09
N GLU A 66 -0.40 3.14 1.41
CA GLU A 66 0.08 3.16 2.79
C GLU A 66 -0.81 4.00 3.71
N ASP A 67 -1.36 5.11 3.22
CA ASP A 67 -2.27 5.97 3.98
C ASP A 67 -3.56 5.22 4.36
N LEU A 68 -4.12 4.43 3.43
CA LEU A 68 -5.27 3.56 3.69
C LEU A 68 -4.92 2.41 4.65
N TRP A 69 -3.77 1.77 4.44
CA TRP A 69 -3.30 0.71 5.31
C TRP A 69 -3.11 1.17 6.77
N LEU A 70 -2.56 2.37 6.98
CA LEU A 70 -2.36 2.94 8.32
C LEU A 70 -3.69 3.07 9.08
N GLU A 71 -4.76 3.44 8.39
CA GLU A 71 -6.12 3.53 8.97
C GLU A 71 -6.74 2.14 9.21
N SER A 72 -6.35 1.15 8.39
CA SER A 72 -6.90 -0.20 8.40
C SER A 72 -6.21 -1.14 9.40
N ARG A 73 -5.20 -0.69 10.13
CA ARG A 73 -4.47 -1.52 11.08
C ARG A 73 -5.40 -2.14 12.11
N GLY A 74 -5.29 -3.48 12.28
CA GLY A 74 -6.15 -4.26 13.17
C GLY A 74 -7.51 -4.62 12.57
N LEU A 75 -7.80 -4.25 11.33
CA LEU A 75 -8.97 -4.67 10.58
C LEU A 75 -8.63 -5.86 9.67
N PRO A 76 -9.61 -6.66 9.22
CA PRO A 76 -9.40 -7.86 8.41
C PRO A 76 -8.60 -7.63 7.12
N ASP A 77 -8.74 -6.46 6.48
CA ASP A 77 -8.09 -6.13 5.22
C ASP A 77 -6.69 -5.49 5.37
N ALA A 78 -6.19 -5.33 6.60
CA ALA A 78 -4.89 -4.70 6.83
C ALA A 78 -3.74 -5.42 6.11
N ASP A 79 -3.73 -6.76 6.17
CA ASP A 79 -2.69 -7.56 5.53
C ASP A 79 -2.85 -7.61 4.00
N PHE A 80 -4.08 -7.49 3.47
CA PHE A 80 -4.33 -7.34 2.04
C PHE A 80 -3.72 -6.04 1.49
N TYR A 81 -4.00 -4.89 2.11
CA TYR A 81 -3.39 -3.62 1.69
C TYR A 81 -1.88 -3.63 1.84
N LYS A 82 -1.36 -4.22 2.93
CA LYS A 82 0.07 -4.38 3.14
C LYS A 82 0.73 -5.22 2.04
N ALA A 83 0.06 -6.27 1.57
CA ALA A 83 0.55 -7.08 0.47
C ALA A 83 0.71 -6.28 -0.82
N LEU A 84 -0.28 -5.47 -1.18
CA LEU A 84 -0.23 -4.61 -2.35
C LEU A 84 0.87 -3.54 -2.23
N ILE A 85 1.07 -2.97 -1.03
CA ILE A 85 2.19 -2.06 -0.73
C ILE A 85 3.53 -2.76 -0.94
N GLN A 86 3.67 -4.02 -0.49
CA GLN A 86 4.89 -4.79 -0.70
C GLN A 86 5.10 -5.16 -2.16
N LEU A 87 4.03 -5.45 -2.90
CA LEU A 87 4.08 -5.66 -4.34
C LEU A 87 4.66 -4.42 -5.05
N ALA A 88 4.11 -3.24 -4.79
CA ALA A 88 4.64 -1.99 -5.34
C ALA A 88 6.09 -1.75 -4.91
N GLY A 89 6.42 -1.98 -3.63
CA GLY A 89 7.77 -1.87 -3.08
C GLY A 89 8.79 -2.77 -3.80
N GLY A 90 8.37 -3.98 -4.20
CA GLY A 90 9.18 -4.87 -5.03
C GLY A 90 9.58 -4.21 -6.36
N PHE A 91 8.61 -3.61 -7.05
CA PHE A 91 8.86 -2.88 -8.30
C PHE A 91 9.64 -1.58 -8.11
N VAL A 92 9.46 -0.88 -6.99
CA VAL A 92 10.35 0.25 -6.63
C VAL A 92 11.81 -0.19 -6.59
N HIS A 93 12.11 -1.33 -5.97
CA HIS A 93 13.47 -1.85 -5.93
C HIS A 93 14.02 -2.18 -7.33
N LEU A 94 13.20 -2.74 -8.23
CA LEU A 94 13.60 -3.00 -9.62
C LEU A 94 13.88 -1.69 -10.38
N THR A 95 13.06 -0.67 -10.18
CA THR A 95 13.24 0.65 -10.82
C THR A 95 14.51 1.36 -10.35
N ILE A 96 14.87 1.21 -9.05
CA ILE A 96 16.04 1.86 -8.47
C ILE A 96 17.34 1.13 -8.84
N HIS A 97 17.28 -0.18 -9.11
CA HIS A 97 18.47 -1.04 -9.25
C HIS A 97 19.49 -0.50 -10.24
N ASP A 98 19.04 -0.11 -11.44
CA ASP A 98 19.91 0.38 -12.51
C ASP A 98 19.85 1.91 -12.67
N ASN A 99 19.26 2.61 -11.71
CA ASN A 99 19.05 4.05 -11.82
C ASN A 99 20.33 4.82 -11.44
N PRO A 100 20.94 5.56 -12.37
CA PRO A 100 22.17 6.31 -12.11
C PRO A 100 22.02 7.41 -11.06
N LYS A 101 20.78 7.83 -10.72
CA LYS A 101 20.53 8.77 -9.64
C LYS A 101 20.74 8.15 -8.24
N TRP A 102 20.83 6.81 -8.15
CA TRP A 102 20.97 6.07 -6.91
C TRP A 102 22.17 5.10 -6.92
N PRO A 103 23.38 5.54 -7.31
CA PRO A 103 24.50 4.64 -7.54
C PRO A 103 24.95 3.87 -6.28
N ALA A 104 24.70 4.44 -5.10
CA ALA A 104 25.06 3.82 -3.82
C ALA A 104 24.03 2.79 -3.34
N ALA A 105 22.96 2.54 -4.08
CA ALA A 105 21.86 1.68 -3.63
C ALA A 105 22.25 0.18 -3.55
N GLY A 106 23.37 -0.23 -4.17
CA GLY A 106 23.76 -1.64 -4.27
C GLY A 106 22.73 -2.48 -5.05
N SER A 107 22.94 -3.81 -5.06
CA SER A 107 21.97 -4.69 -5.73
C SER A 107 20.63 -4.70 -5.01
N ARG A 108 19.55 -4.37 -5.76
CA ARG A 108 18.18 -4.29 -5.26
C ARG A 108 17.31 -5.50 -5.64
N LEU A 109 17.86 -6.44 -6.39
CA LEU A 109 17.08 -7.56 -6.94
C LEU A 109 16.66 -8.57 -5.86
N ARG A 110 17.53 -8.87 -4.88
CA ARG A 110 17.14 -9.68 -3.71
C ARG A 110 16.10 -8.99 -2.81
N PRO A 111 16.25 -7.73 -2.43
CA PRO A 111 15.19 -6.99 -1.74
C PRO A 111 13.86 -6.98 -2.51
N ALA A 112 13.87 -6.81 -3.84
CA ALA A 112 12.67 -6.90 -4.66
C ALA A 112 11.99 -8.26 -4.51
N HIS A 113 12.73 -9.35 -4.70
CA HIS A 113 12.22 -10.71 -4.54
C HIS A 113 11.63 -10.96 -3.14
N ILE A 114 12.29 -10.51 -2.07
CA ILE A 114 11.79 -10.64 -0.70
C ILE A 114 10.44 -9.95 -0.53
N LEU A 115 10.27 -8.75 -1.09
CA LEU A 115 9.00 -8.02 -1.00
C LEU A 115 7.91 -8.70 -1.82
N LEU A 116 8.21 -9.16 -3.03
CA LEU A 116 7.28 -9.91 -3.87
C LEU A 116 6.82 -11.20 -3.17
N SER A 117 7.76 -11.97 -2.60
CA SER A 117 7.44 -13.20 -1.86
C SER A 117 6.57 -12.93 -0.62
N LYS A 118 6.80 -11.82 0.09
CA LYS A 118 5.94 -11.41 1.20
C LYS A 118 4.55 -10.99 0.74
N ALA A 119 4.46 -10.24 -0.35
CA ALA A 119 3.18 -9.88 -0.95
C ALA A 119 2.37 -11.14 -1.29
N ARG A 120 3.01 -12.12 -1.93
CA ARG A 120 2.42 -13.41 -2.22
C ARG A 120 1.85 -14.10 -0.99
N ALA A 121 2.69 -14.26 0.05
CA ALA A 121 2.31 -14.95 1.28
C ALA A 121 1.11 -14.31 2.00
N TYR A 122 0.95 -12.99 1.91
CA TYR A 122 -0.23 -12.32 2.46
C TYR A 122 -1.45 -12.47 1.56
N LEU A 123 -1.32 -12.34 0.23
CA LEU A 123 -2.45 -12.42 -0.70
C LEU A 123 -3.07 -13.82 -0.73
N GLU A 124 -2.29 -14.88 -0.62
CA GLU A 124 -2.80 -16.27 -0.63
C GLU A 124 -3.71 -16.61 0.57
N MET A 125 -3.79 -15.74 1.58
CA MET A 125 -4.71 -15.90 2.71
C MET A 125 -6.13 -15.38 2.41
N TYR A 126 -6.34 -14.72 1.26
CA TYR A 126 -7.62 -14.15 0.86
C TYR A 126 -8.28 -14.96 -0.25
N PRO A 127 -9.60 -14.85 -0.46
CA PRO A 127 -10.31 -15.52 -1.55
C PRO A 127 -9.78 -15.10 -2.93
N ASP A 128 -9.97 -15.95 -3.94
CA ASP A 128 -9.51 -15.71 -5.32
C ASP A 128 -9.94 -14.35 -5.89
N PHE A 129 -11.08 -13.84 -5.45
CA PHE A 129 -11.54 -12.48 -5.72
C PHE A 129 -11.70 -11.71 -4.41
N HIS A 130 -10.97 -10.61 -4.25
CA HIS A 130 -11.04 -9.78 -3.06
C HIS A 130 -10.99 -8.29 -3.43
N HIS A 131 -11.95 -7.52 -2.97
CA HIS A 131 -12.12 -6.11 -3.33
C HIS A 131 -12.07 -5.83 -4.84
N GLY A 132 -12.60 -6.75 -5.68
CA GLY A 132 -12.62 -6.64 -7.14
C GLY A 132 -11.28 -6.95 -7.82
N LEU A 133 -10.26 -7.34 -7.05
CA LEU A 133 -8.99 -7.81 -7.59
C LEU A 133 -9.01 -9.33 -7.74
N ASP A 134 -8.65 -9.83 -8.92
CA ASP A 134 -8.40 -11.24 -9.16
C ASP A 134 -7.04 -11.62 -8.57
N LEU A 135 -7.07 -12.35 -7.45
CA LEU A 135 -5.86 -12.78 -6.74
C LEU A 135 -5.17 -13.96 -7.43
N THR A 136 -5.89 -14.78 -8.18
CA THR A 136 -5.27 -15.87 -8.96
C THR A 136 -4.33 -15.28 -10.03
N VAL A 137 -4.81 -14.28 -10.76
CA VAL A 137 -3.99 -13.55 -11.76
C VAL A 137 -2.84 -12.80 -11.07
N THR A 138 -3.12 -12.13 -9.96
CA THR A 138 -2.11 -11.35 -9.23
C THR A 138 -1.00 -12.24 -8.65
N LEU A 139 -1.35 -13.40 -8.08
CA LEU A 139 -0.38 -14.37 -7.55
C LEU A 139 0.47 -14.95 -8.67
N GLY A 140 -0.14 -15.31 -9.81
CA GLY A 140 0.58 -15.80 -10.99
C GLY A 140 1.58 -14.77 -11.53
N LEU A 141 1.21 -13.48 -11.53
CA LEU A 141 2.10 -12.38 -11.88
C LEU A 141 3.30 -12.30 -10.92
N ILE A 142 3.06 -12.37 -9.61
CA ILE A 142 4.14 -12.33 -8.62
C ILE A 142 5.09 -13.51 -8.81
N ASP A 143 4.56 -14.73 -8.99
CA ASP A 143 5.35 -15.93 -9.22
C ASP A 143 6.23 -15.81 -10.47
N GLN A 144 5.70 -15.25 -11.55
CA GLN A 144 6.44 -14.99 -12.78
C GLN A 144 7.63 -14.05 -12.54
N TRP A 145 7.42 -12.93 -11.80
CA TRP A 145 8.48 -11.98 -11.52
C TRP A 145 9.55 -12.57 -10.57
N CYS A 146 9.15 -13.33 -9.57
CA CYS A 146 10.08 -14.05 -8.70
C CYS A 146 10.93 -15.04 -9.52
N ALA A 147 10.31 -15.81 -10.43
CA ALA A 147 11.02 -16.76 -11.28
C ALA A 147 12.03 -16.08 -12.23
N HIS A 148 11.70 -14.90 -12.79
CA HIS A 148 12.65 -14.11 -13.58
C HIS A 148 13.88 -13.70 -12.77
N LEU A 149 13.68 -13.24 -11.54
CA LEU A 149 14.79 -12.83 -10.65
C LEU A 149 15.67 -14.00 -10.27
N GLU A 150 15.08 -15.16 -9.95
CA GLU A 150 15.79 -16.41 -9.60
C GLU A 150 16.56 -16.94 -10.80
N LYS A 151 15.93 -17.04 -11.98
CA LYS A 151 16.57 -17.49 -13.22
C LYS A 151 17.75 -16.60 -13.59
N GLY A 152 17.65 -15.30 -13.36
CA GLY A 152 18.74 -14.35 -13.55
C GLY A 152 19.83 -14.41 -12.47
N GLY A 153 19.70 -15.30 -11.47
CA GLY A 153 20.61 -15.42 -10.34
C GLY A 153 20.74 -14.12 -9.52
N PHE A 154 19.73 -13.27 -9.54
CA PHE A 154 19.72 -11.93 -8.93
C PHE A 154 20.84 -11.01 -9.45
N LYS A 155 21.22 -11.17 -10.72
CA LYS A 155 22.25 -10.36 -11.39
C LYS A 155 21.66 -9.52 -12.54
N VAL A 156 20.50 -9.92 -13.06
CA VAL A 156 19.85 -9.30 -14.20
C VAL A 156 18.50 -8.75 -13.75
N ASN A 157 18.29 -7.45 -13.96
CA ASN A 157 17.00 -6.82 -13.70
C ASN A 157 16.01 -7.19 -14.82
N PRO A 158 14.90 -7.86 -14.52
CA PRO A 158 13.92 -8.22 -15.55
C PRO A 158 13.10 -7.03 -16.06
N LEU A 159 12.96 -5.94 -15.29
CA LEU A 159 12.05 -4.84 -15.58
C LEU A 159 12.23 -4.20 -16.97
N PRO A 160 13.44 -3.98 -17.50
CA PRO A 160 13.61 -3.45 -18.84
C PRO A 160 13.29 -4.44 -19.98
N MET A 161 13.20 -5.75 -19.66
CA MET A 161 13.11 -6.83 -20.66
C MET A 161 11.74 -7.50 -20.69
N VAL A 162 10.98 -7.38 -19.64
CA VAL A 162 9.65 -7.99 -19.47
C VAL A 162 8.60 -6.89 -19.46
N THR A 163 7.47 -7.14 -20.13
CA THR A 163 6.35 -6.20 -20.09
C THR A 163 5.97 -5.86 -18.66
N ALA A 164 5.89 -4.57 -18.34
CA ALA A 164 5.50 -4.10 -17.03
C ALA A 164 4.12 -4.68 -16.65
N PRO A 165 3.93 -5.04 -15.37
CA PRO A 165 2.69 -5.65 -14.93
C PRO A 165 1.54 -4.65 -14.99
N ASN A 166 0.34 -5.16 -15.27
CA ASN A 166 -0.90 -4.40 -15.20
C ASN A 166 -1.88 -5.16 -14.32
N LEU A 167 -2.52 -4.47 -13.39
CA LEU A 167 -3.52 -5.00 -12.49
C LEU A 167 -4.87 -4.36 -12.79
N SER A 168 -5.92 -5.18 -12.94
CA SER A 168 -7.30 -4.71 -13.13
C SER A 168 -8.08 -4.91 -11.84
N VAL A 169 -8.93 -3.93 -11.52
CA VAL A 169 -9.89 -3.98 -10.43
C VAL A 169 -11.28 -3.67 -10.99
N ASP A 170 -12.25 -4.56 -10.77
CA ASP A 170 -13.65 -4.45 -11.22
C ASP A 170 -14.52 -3.66 -10.23
#